data_2eb24571879072317f37025eba566180
#
_entry.id   2eb24571879072317f37025eba566180
#
_cell.length_a   1.000
_cell.length_b   1.000
_cell.length_c   1.000
_cell.angle_alpha   90.00
_cell.angle_beta   90.00
_cell.angle_gamma   90.00
#
_symmetry.space_group_name_H-M   'P 1'
#
loop_
_entity.id
_entity.type
_entity.pdbx_description
1 polymer ?
#
loop_
_entity_poly.entity_id
_entity_poly.type
_entity_poly.pdbx_seq_one_letter_code
_entity_poly.pdbx_strand_id
1 'polypeptide(L)'
;MKSYRKELWFETPGRRAFLNITPQVEAALTESGVRDGLALVNAMHVTASVFINDDETGLHADYDAWLERLAPHEPVSGYRHNRTGEDNADAHMKRQIMGREVMVAITAGKLDFGPWEQIFYGEFDGGRRKRVLIKITGE
;
A
#
# COMPACT_ATOMS: atom_id res chain seq x y z
N MET A 1 1.99 25.02 12.41
CA MET A 1 1.73 23.68 11.83
C MET A 1 2.12 23.67 10.36
N LYS A 2 2.81 22.61 9.94
CA LYS A 2 3.17 22.39 8.55
C LYS A 2 2.21 21.37 7.95
N SER A 3 2.01 21.46 6.63
CA SER A 3 1.22 20.50 5.87
C SER A 3 1.95 20.25 4.55
N TYR A 4 2.18 19.00 4.24
CA TYR A 4 2.96 18.58 3.08
C TYR A 4 2.20 17.46 2.36
N ARG A 5 2.23 17.48 1.03
CA ARG A 5 1.55 16.50 0.20
C ARG A 5 2.48 16.03 -0.91
N LYS A 6 2.56 14.73 -1.12
CA LYS A 6 3.33 14.13 -2.20
C LYS A 6 2.57 12.96 -2.81
N GLU A 7 2.70 12.77 -4.11
CA GLU A 7 2.20 11.57 -4.79
C GLU A 7 3.37 10.71 -5.25
N LEU A 8 3.24 9.41 -5.04
CA LEU A 8 4.09 8.39 -5.66
C LEU A 8 3.26 7.68 -6.71
N TRP A 9 3.88 7.31 -7.83
CA TRP A 9 3.21 6.61 -8.90
C TRP A 9 3.88 5.27 -9.14
N PHE A 10 3.07 4.23 -9.30
CA PHE A 10 3.54 2.87 -9.53
C PHE A 10 2.80 2.24 -10.69
N GLU A 11 3.53 1.48 -11.50
CA GLU A 11 2.97 0.61 -12.51
C GLU A 11 3.78 -0.67 -12.49
N THR A 12 3.16 -1.78 -12.07
CA THR A 12 3.85 -3.06 -11.97
C THR A 12 3.59 -3.87 -13.24
N PRO A 13 4.61 -4.58 -13.77
CA PRO A 13 4.41 -5.41 -14.96
C PRO A 13 3.56 -6.65 -14.66
N GLY A 14 3.69 -7.20 -13.46
CA GLY A 14 2.91 -8.35 -13.02
C GLY A 14 1.61 -7.94 -12.35
N ARG A 15 0.70 -8.93 -12.23
CA ARG A 15 -0.61 -8.69 -11.64
C ARG A 15 -0.52 -8.32 -10.16
N ARG A 16 0.38 -8.98 -9.41
CA ARG A 16 0.55 -8.76 -7.98
C ARG A 16 2.00 -8.43 -7.64
N ALA A 17 2.19 -7.55 -6.67
CA ALA A 17 3.50 -7.19 -6.16
C ALA A 17 3.38 -6.59 -4.77
N PHE A 18 4.43 -6.76 -3.96
CA PHE A 18 4.61 -6.05 -2.69
C PHE A 18 5.90 -5.24 -2.79
N LEU A 19 5.78 -3.92 -2.73
CA LEU A 19 6.92 -3.01 -2.88
C LEU A 19 7.17 -2.28 -1.57
N ASN A 20 8.38 -2.37 -1.03
CA ASN A 20 8.77 -1.60 0.14
C ASN A 20 8.93 -0.14 -0.27
N ILE A 21 8.06 0.73 0.24
CA ILE A 21 8.06 2.17 -0.07
C ILE A 21 8.55 3.01 1.11
N THR A 22 9.06 2.38 2.16
CA THR A 22 9.59 3.10 3.32
C THR A 22 10.61 4.18 2.94
N PRO A 23 11.57 3.92 2.03
CA PRO A 23 12.53 4.97 1.64
C PRO A 23 11.87 6.20 1.03
N GLN A 24 10.83 6.02 0.21
CA GLN A 24 10.11 7.12 -0.40
C GLN A 24 9.33 7.94 0.63
N VAL A 25 8.75 7.27 1.63
CA VAL A 25 8.05 7.96 2.72
C VAL A 25 9.03 8.72 3.60
N GLU A 26 10.18 8.13 3.90
CA GLU A 26 11.25 8.81 4.65
C GLU A 26 11.74 10.05 3.91
N ALA A 27 11.91 9.97 2.59
CA ALA A 27 12.30 11.12 1.77
C ALA A 27 11.23 12.22 1.82
N ALA A 28 9.96 11.86 1.75
CA ALA A 28 8.86 12.81 1.87
C ALA A 28 8.85 13.49 3.24
N LEU A 29 9.11 12.73 4.30
CA LEU A 29 9.21 13.28 5.66
C LEU A 29 10.33 14.31 5.74
N THR A 30 11.51 14.00 5.19
CA THR A 30 12.63 14.95 5.16
C THR A 30 12.24 16.22 4.41
N GLU A 31 11.63 16.11 3.25
CA GLU A 31 11.17 17.27 2.47
C GLU A 31 10.15 18.10 3.25
N SER A 32 9.28 17.46 4.03
CA SER A 32 8.23 18.16 4.79
C SER A 32 8.78 19.04 5.90
N GLY A 33 9.94 18.70 6.44
CA GLY A 33 10.53 19.38 7.59
C GLY A 33 9.80 19.15 8.91
N VAL A 34 8.79 18.27 8.94
CA VAL A 34 8.04 17.94 10.16
C VAL A 34 8.90 17.10 11.09
N ARG A 35 8.94 17.46 12.34
CA ARG A 35 9.68 16.73 13.36
C ARG A 35 8.78 16.06 14.39
N ASP A 36 7.54 16.52 14.53
CA ASP A 36 6.55 15.96 15.44
C ASP A 36 5.17 16.04 14.78
N GLY A 37 4.56 14.91 14.51
CA GLY A 37 3.30 14.89 13.80
C GLY A 37 2.88 13.52 13.32
N LEU A 38 2.16 13.48 12.20
CA LEU A 38 1.60 12.27 11.62
C LEU A 38 1.86 12.22 10.12
N ALA A 39 2.12 11.02 9.62
CA ALA A 39 2.22 10.73 8.19
C ALA A 39 1.10 9.76 7.78
N LEU A 40 0.26 10.19 6.87
CA LEU A 40 -0.72 9.33 6.20
C LEU A 40 -0.11 8.83 4.89
N VAL A 41 -0.17 7.53 4.65
CA VAL A 41 0.26 6.92 3.38
C VAL A 41 -0.90 6.10 2.85
N ASN A 42 -1.42 6.47 1.69
CA ASN A 42 -2.75 6.08 1.25
C ASN A 42 -2.74 5.60 -0.20
N ALA A 43 -3.17 4.35 -0.44
CA ALA A 43 -3.38 3.83 -1.78
C ALA A 43 -4.64 4.46 -2.38
N MET A 44 -4.48 5.13 -3.51
CA MET A 44 -5.55 5.90 -4.16
C MET A 44 -6.18 5.12 -5.32
N HIS A 45 -6.25 3.80 -5.18
CA HIS A 45 -6.91 2.93 -6.16
C HIS A 45 -7.58 1.75 -5.46
N VAL A 46 -8.75 1.39 -5.93
CA VAL A 46 -9.60 0.37 -5.30
C VAL A 46 -9.05 -1.07 -5.38
N THR A 47 -7.97 -1.29 -6.13
CA THR A 47 -7.31 -2.60 -6.27
C THR A 47 -5.87 -2.60 -5.77
N ALA A 48 -5.48 -1.57 -5.02
CA ALA A 48 -4.16 -1.46 -4.41
C ALA A 48 -4.28 -1.17 -2.91
N SER A 49 -3.22 -1.41 -2.17
CA SER A 49 -3.19 -1.31 -0.71
C SER A 49 -1.91 -0.64 -0.25
N VAL A 50 -1.95 -0.04 0.93
CA VAL A 50 -0.75 0.30 1.72
C VAL A 50 -0.90 -0.36 3.07
N PHE A 51 0.14 -1.07 3.51
CA PHE A 51 0.14 -1.77 4.78
C PHE A 51 1.54 -1.75 5.40
N ILE A 52 1.62 -2.08 6.68
CA ILE A 52 2.88 -2.12 7.43
C ILE A 52 3.09 -3.52 7.98
N ASN A 53 4.26 -4.10 7.70
CA ASN A 53 4.71 -5.34 8.32
C ASN A 53 6.21 -5.53 8.01
N ASP A 54 6.73 -6.71 8.32
CA ASP A 54 8.12 -7.06 8.12
C ASP A 54 8.45 -7.23 6.63
N ASP A 55 9.65 -6.85 6.25
CA ASP A 55 10.17 -7.05 4.89
C ASP A 55 10.97 -8.35 4.83
N GLU A 56 10.25 -9.47 4.66
CA GLU A 56 10.84 -10.80 4.58
C GLU A 56 10.16 -11.58 3.46
N THR A 57 10.95 -12.18 2.56
CA THR A 57 10.44 -12.78 1.33
C THR A 57 9.52 -13.99 1.57
N GLY A 58 9.80 -14.79 2.60
CA GLY A 58 8.94 -15.92 2.97
C GLY A 58 7.58 -15.45 3.44
N LEU A 59 7.54 -14.40 4.25
CA LEU A 59 6.30 -13.81 4.72
C LEU A 59 5.48 -13.26 3.55
N HIS A 60 6.12 -12.59 2.59
CA HIS A 60 5.43 -12.06 1.41
C HIS A 60 4.86 -13.18 0.55
N ALA A 61 5.59 -14.29 0.41
CA ALA A 61 5.06 -15.48 -0.28
C ALA A 61 3.85 -16.07 0.47
N ASP A 62 3.90 -16.06 1.80
CA ASP A 62 2.77 -16.51 2.63
C ASP A 62 1.55 -15.60 2.46
N TYR A 63 1.72 -14.29 2.40
CA TYR A 63 0.64 -13.35 2.11
C TYR A 63 0.00 -13.65 0.76
N ASP A 64 0.82 -13.85 -0.27
CA ASP A 64 0.31 -14.09 -1.62
C ASP A 64 -0.53 -15.38 -1.66
N ALA A 65 -0.03 -16.46 -1.07
CA ALA A 65 -0.75 -17.73 -0.99
C ALA A 65 -2.04 -17.61 -0.17
N TRP A 66 -1.99 -16.91 0.95
CA TRP A 66 -3.13 -16.69 1.82
C TRP A 66 -4.23 -15.88 1.13
N LEU A 67 -3.86 -14.79 0.46
CA LEU A 67 -4.80 -13.96 -0.27
C LEU A 67 -5.44 -14.73 -1.43
N GLU A 68 -4.69 -15.58 -2.12
CA GLU A 68 -5.22 -16.43 -3.19
C GLU A 68 -6.20 -17.47 -2.65
N ARG A 69 -6.00 -17.98 -1.44
CA ARG A 69 -6.98 -18.89 -0.81
C ARG A 69 -8.27 -18.17 -0.44
N LEU A 70 -8.17 -16.93 0.05
CA LEU A 70 -9.34 -16.15 0.48
C LEU A 70 -10.13 -15.59 -0.69
N ALA A 71 -9.43 -15.13 -1.73
CA ALA A 71 -10.03 -14.52 -2.90
C ALA A 71 -9.25 -14.97 -4.15
N PRO A 72 -9.46 -16.21 -4.63
CA PRO A 72 -8.72 -16.71 -5.78
C PRO A 72 -9.07 -15.92 -7.04
N HIS A 73 -8.05 -15.65 -7.87
CA HIS A 73 -8.26 -14.98 -9.15
C HIS A 73 -9.09 -15.85 -10.10
N GLU A 74 -8.77 -17.13 -10.16
CA GLU A 74 -9.48 -18.10 -10.99
C GLU A 74 -10.47 -18.96 -10.17
N PRO A 75 -11.64 -19.29 -10.69
CA PRO A 75 -12.16 -18.88 -12.00
C PRO A 75 -12.71 -17.45 -11.97
N VAL A 76 -12.35 -16.66 -12.99
CA VAL A 76 -12.80 -15.27 -13.14
C VAL A 76 -14.32 -15.17 -13.14
N SER A 77 -14.99 -16.16 -13.76
CA SER A 77 -16.45 -16.21 -13.85
C SER A 77 -17.15 -16.50 -12.50
N GLY A 78 -16.39 -16.83 -11.47
CA GLY A 78 -16.94 -17.11 -10.13
C GLY A 78 -17.40 -15.85 -9.38
N TYR A 79 -17.11 -14.67 -9.89
CA TYR A 79 -17.43 -13.41 -9.22
C TYR A 79 -18.49 -12.61 -9.98
N ARG A 80 -19.44 -12.06 -9.24
CA ARG A 80 -20.50 -11.21 -9.83
C ARG A 80 -19.93 -9.92 -10.43
N HIS A 81 -18.94 -9.32 -9.79
CA HIS A 81 -18.30 -8.11 -10.29
C HIS A 81 -17.72 -8.31 -11.70
N ASN A 82 -17.19 -9.48 -11.98
CA ASN A 82 -16.57 -9.79 -13.26
C ASN A 82 -17.58 -9.92 -14.41
N ARG A 83 -18.88 -9.99 -14.11
CA ARG A 83 -19.93 -9.97 -15.12
C ARG A 83 -20.01 -8.64 -15.87
N THR A 84 -19.38 -7.58 -15.35
CA THR A 84 -19.30 -6.27 -16.01
C THR A 84 -18.26 -6.24 -17.15
N GLY A 85 -17.57 -7.33 -17.39
CA GLY A 85 -16.45 -7.40 -18.35
C GLY A 85 -15.09 -7.26 -17.68
N GLU A 86 -15.04 -7.09 -16.36
CA GLU A 86 -13.79 -7.02 -15.59
C GLU A 86 -13.30 -8.42 -15.22
N ASP A 87 -12.05 -8.49 -14.75
CA ASP A 87 -11.42 -9.72 -14.28
C ASP A 87 -10.79 -9.56 -12.90
N ASN A 88 -11.15 -8.53 -12.15
CA ASN A 88 -10.40 -8.04 -11.01
C ASN A 88 -11.20 -8.03 -9.69
N ALA A 89 -12.28 -8.79 -9.58
CA ALA A 89 -13.04 -8.85 -8.32
C ALA A 89 -12.16 -9.29 -7.15
N ASP A 90 -11.27 -10.25 -7.36
CA ASP A 90 -10.35 -10.73 -6.35
C ASP A 90 -9.40 -9.62 -5.87
N ALA A 91 -8.97 -8.75 -6.78
CA ALA A 91 -8.09 -7.64 -6.45
C ALA A 91 -8.79 -6.63 -5.50
N HIS A 92 -10.07 -6.33 -5.74
CA HIS A 92 -10.85 -5.50 -4.82
C HIS A 92 -10.95 -6.14 -3.44
N MET A 93 -11.12 -7.46 -3.37
CA MET A 93 -11.26 -8.17 -2.11
C MET A 93 -9.93 -8.24 -1.36
N LYS A 94 -8.84 -8.47 -2.06
CA LYS A 94 -7.48 -8.45 -1.49
C LYS A 94 -7.17 -7.08 -0.89
N ARG A 95 -7.46 -6.00 -1.64
CA ARG A 95 -7.29 -4.64 -1.15
C ARG A 95 -8.16 -4.39 0.09
N GLN A 96 -9.38 -4.89 0.10
CA GLN A 96 -10.28 -4.71 1.25
C GLN A 96 -9.72 -5.33 2.53
N ILE A 97 -9.07 -6.49 2.41
CA ILE A 97 -8.45 -7.17 3.54
C ILE A 97 -7.16 -6.47 3.98
N MET A 98 -6.30 -6.12 3.03
CA MET A 98 -4.98 -5.54 3.31
C MET A 98 -5.04 -4.09 3.74
N GLY A 99 -6.10 -3.39 3.36
CA GLY A 99 -6.34 -2.03 3.80
C GLY A 99 -5.96 -0.96 2.78
N ARG A 100 -6.50 0.23 3.01
CA ARG A 100 -6.35 1.40 2.13
C ARG A 100 -5.14 2.25 2.49
N GLU A 101 -4.91 2.48 3.77
CA GLU A 101 -3.92 3.43 4.26
C GLU A 101 -3.31 3.00 5.59
N VAL A 102 -2.19 3.64 5.88
CA VAL A 102 -1.55 3.55 7.19
C VAL A 102 -1.29 4.95 7.72
N MET A 103 -1.26 5.06 9.04
CA MET A 103 -0.88 6.27 9.75
C MET A 103 0.35 5.95 10.60
N VAL A 104 1.41 6.76 10.46
CA VAL A 104 2.64 6.58 11.22
C VAL A 104 2.92 7.86 12.01
N ALA A 105 3.21 7.72 13.29
CA ALA A 105 3.64 8.85 14.11
C ALA A 105 5.03 9.32 13.65
N ILE A 106 5.26 10.62 13.76
CA ILE A 106 6.57 11.23 13.51
C ILE A 106 7.10 11.73 14.83
N THR A 107 8.25 11.27 15.26
CA THR A 107 8.89 11.62 16.52
C THR A 107 10.36 11.98 16.26
N ALA A 108 10.76 13.15 16.70
CA ALA A 108 12.13 13.65 16.55
C ALA A 108 12.61 13.60 15.08
N GLY A 109 11.72 13.88 14.14
CA GLY A 109 12.02 13.93 12.71
C GLY A 109 12.13 12.57 12.03
N LYS A 110 11.66 11.51 12.68
CA LYS A 110 11.72 10.14 12.14
C LYS A 110 10.35 9.49 12.20
N LEU A 111 10.11 8.56 11.28
CA LEU A 111 8.95 7.67 11.36
C LEU A 111 9.13 6.78 12.61
N ASP A 112 8.13 6.80 13.48
CA ASP A 112 8.19 6.11 14.77
C ASP A 112 7.65 4.70 14.60
N PHE A 113 8.53 3.79 14.24
CA PHE A 113 8.19 2.39 13.96
C PHE A 113 8.47 1.48 15.17
N GLY A 114 7.65 0.45 15.29
CA GLY A 114 8.02 -0.73 16.07
C GLY A 114 9.10 -1.55 15.34
N PRO A 115 9.67 -2.56 16.01
CA PRO A 115 10.68 -3.41 15.40
C PRO A 115 10.16 -4.04 14.10
N TRP A 116 10.99 -4.04 13.06
CA TRP A 116 10.74 -4.68 11.77
C TRP A 116 9.59 -4.09 10.94
N GLU A 117 8.94 -3.03 11.40
CA GLU A 117 7.89 -2.38 10.61
C GLU A 117 8.45 -1.67 9.40
N GLN A 118 7.89 -1.98 8.22
CA GLN A 118 8.18 -1.31 6.96
C GLN A 118 6.87 -1.03 6.24
N ILE A 119 6.83 0.04 5.46
CA ILE A 119 5.64 0.43 4.71
C ILE A 119 5.71 -0.21 3.33
N PHE A 120 4.61 -0.88 2.95
CA PHE A 120 4.49 -1.56 1.66
C PHE A 120 3.35 -1.00 0.83
N TYR A 121 3.59 -0.94 -0.48
CA TYR A 121 2.54 -0.82 -1.48
C TYR A 121 2.20 -2.24 -1.98
N GLY A 122 0.92 -2.61 -1.88
CA GLY A 122 0.42 -3.88 -2.39
C GLY A 122 -0.35 -3.68 -3.68
N GLU A 123 0.08 -4.33 -4.76
CA GLU A 123 -0.59 -4.31 -6.05
C GLU A 123 -1.33 -5.61 -6.26
N PHE A 124 -2.62 -5.53 -6.63
CA PHE A 124 -3.43 -6.72 -6.86
C PHE A 124 -4.03 -6.78 -8.27
N ASP A 125 -3.88 -5.72 -9.07
CA ASP A 125 -4.37 -5.63 -10.45
C ASP A 125 -3.39 -4.79 -11.28
N GLY A 126 -2.18 -5.30 -11.48
CA GLY A 126 -1.09 -4.60 -12.11
C GLY A 126 -1.30 -4.30 -13.59
N GLY A 127 -0.31 -3.64 -14.21
CA GLY A 127 -0.37 -3.20 -15.59
C GLY A 127 -1.10 -1.86 -15.77
N ARG A 128 -1.45 -1.20 -14.69
CA ARG A 128 -2.08 0.13 -14.67
C ARG A 128 -1.27 1.06 -13.80
N ARG A 129 -1.24 2.33 -14.17
CA ARG A 129 -0.57 3.35 -13.38
C ARG A 129 -1.47 3.79 -12.24
N LYS A 130 -0.97 3.66 -11.00
CA LYS A 130 -1.72 3.97 -9.77
C LYS A 130 -0.88 4.84 -8.86
N ARG A 131 -1.55 5.66 -8.04
CA ARG A 131 -0.85 6.57 -7.15
C ARG A 131 -1.04 6.22 -5.68
N VAL A 132 -0.04 6.60 -4.90
CA VAL A 132 -0.07 6.60 -3.44
C VAL A 132 0.05 8.05 -2.99
N LEU A 133 -0.86 8.48 -2.14
CA LEU A 133 -0.84 9.83 -1.56
C LEU A 133 -0.13 9.79 -0.22
N ILE A 134 0.86 10.64 -0.06
CA ILE A 134 1.50 10.88 1.23
C ILE A 134 1.05 12.26 1.73
N LYS A 135 0.50 12.31 2.94
CA LYS A 135 0.11 13.56 3.60
C LYS A 135 0.78 13.61 4.97
N ILE A 136 1.54 14.66 5.22
CA ILE A 136 2.29 14.82 6.47
C ILE A 136 1.88 16.14 7.10
N THR A 137 1.50 16.09 8.37
CA THR A 137 1.14 17.29 9.14
C THR A 137 1.82 17.27 10.49
N GLY A 138 2.18 18.44 10.99
CA GLY A 138 2.79 18.58 12.32
C GLY A 138 3.66 19.83 12.43
N GLU A 139 4.49 19.82 13.45
CA GLU A 139 5.42 20.91 13.74
C GLU A 139 6.84 20.61 13.30
#